data_9b6d463fa1490e696a51e397c4aff31f
#
_entry.id   9b6d463fa1490e696a51e397c4aff31f
#
_cell.length_a   1.000
_cell.length_b   1.000
_cell.length_c   1.000
_cell.angle_alpha   90.00
_cell.angle_beta   90.00
_cell.angle_gamma   90.00
#
_symmetry.space_group_name_H-M   'P 1'
#
loop_
_entity.id
_entity.type
_entity.pdbx_description
1 polymer ?
#
loop_
_entity_poly.entity_id
_entity_poly.type
_entity_poly.pdbx_seq_one_letter_code
_entity_poly.pdbx_strand_id
1 'polypeptide(L)'
;MKTITQILTATPTHPRACAQIDVTEFEDRFMAYDRDNDQVHVLNRSAVEVLELCNGDRSAADIAEALQLSYGLDPPPRREVDEILSRMEQTGLIGFHDPAVETI
;
A
#
# COMPACT_ATOMS: atom_id res chain seq x y z
N MET A 1 27.39 10.26 -12.60
CA MET A 1 26.79 9.27 -13.49
C MET A 1 26.53 7.95 -12.80
N LYS A 2 27.55 7.38 -12.24
CA LYS A 2 27.40 6.10 -11.57
C LYS A 2 26.51 6.16 -10.36
N THR A 3 26.57 7.25 -9.64
CA THR A 3 25.74 7.45 -8.48
C THR A 3 24.27 7.41 -8.87
N ILE A 4 23.93 7.99 -10.01
CA ILE A 4 22.58 7.98 -10.51
C ILE A 4 22.14 6.55 -10.80
N THR A 5 23.04 5.75 -11.37
CA THR A 5 22.72 4.37 -11.67
C THR A 5 22.39 3.59 -10.40
N GLN A 6 23.13 3.82 -9.33
CA GLN A 6 22.88 3.17 -8.07
C GLN A 6 21.52 3.55 -7.49
N ILE A 7 21.17 4.82 -7.61
CA ILE A 7 19.87 5.28 -7.14
C ILE A 7 18.76 4.62 -7.93
N LEU A 8 18.95 4.48 -9.23
CA LEU A 8 17.96 3.86 -10.08
C LEU A 8 17.75 2.39 -9.81
N THR A 9 18.76 1.72 -9.23
CA THR A 9 18.60 0.32 -8.88
C THR A 9 17.91 0.12 -7.55
N ALA A 10 17.75 1.18 -6.77
CA ALA A 10 17.03 1.09 -5.50
C ALA A 10 15.54 0.92 -5.80
N THR A 11 14.97 -0.18 -5.34
CA THR A 11 13.56 -0.44 -5.53
C THR A 11 12.77 0.27 -4.43
N PRO A 12 11.77 1.08 -4.79
CA PRO A 12 10.91 1.67 -3.78
C PRO A 12 10.22 0.57 -2.97
N THR A 13 10.30 0.67 -1.66
CA THR A 13 9.87 -0.42 -0.78
C THR A 13 8.71 -0.07 0.13
N HIS A 14 8.37 1.21 0.23
CA HIS A 14 7.36 1.66 1.17
C HIS A 14 6.12 2.16 0.45
N PRO A 15 5.00 1.45 0.60
CA PRO A 15 3.76 1.88 -0.05
C PRO A 15 3.11 3.03 0.70
N ARG A 16 2.51 3.93 -0.05
CA ARG A 16 1.77 5.07 0.49
C ARG A 16 0.47 5.21 -0.27
N ALA A 17 -0.63 5.32 0.47
CA ALA A 17 -1.93 5.58 -0.13
C ALA A 17 -1.90 6.94 -0.82
N CYS A 18 -2.48 7.02 -2.02
CA CYS A 18 -2.54 8.27 -2.75
C CYS A 18 -3.50 9.24 -2.06
N ALA A 19 -3.10 10.51 -2.00
CA ALA A 19 -3.83 11.51 -1.20
C ALA A 19 -5.24 11.77 -1.70
N GLN A 20 -5.51 11.52 -2.98
CA GLN A 20 -6.82 11.76 -3.56
C GLN A 20 -7.82 10.63 -3.32
N ILE A 21 -7.44 9.62 -2.56
CA ILE A 21 -8.29 8.46 -2.32
C ILE A 21 -9.08 8.64 -1.03
N ASP A 22 -10.40 8.57 -1.13
CA ASP A 22 -11.31 8.62 0.02
C ASP A 22 -11.95 7.26 0.22
N VAL A 23 -11.85 6.72 1.42
CA VAL A 23 -12.41 5.41 1.72
C VAL A 23 -13.70 5.60 2.52
N THR A 24 -14.75 4.91 2.11
CA THR A 24 -16.06 4.93 2.76
C THR A 24 -16.54 3.50 2.95
N GLU A 25 -17.11 3.23 4.11
CA GLU A 25 -17.75 1.94 4.36
C GLU A 25 -19.24 2.05 4.12
N PHE A 26 -19.79 1.05 3.42
CA PHE A 26 -21.23 1.00 3.17
C PHE A 26 -21.67 -0.47 3.12
N GLU A 27 -22.51 -0.89 4.05
CA GLU A 27 -23.10 -2.23 4.10
C GLU A 27 -22.06 -3.35 3.99
N ASP A 28 -21.07 -3.31 4.87
CA ASP A 28 -19.99 -4.30 4.94
C ASP A 28 -19.05 -4.27 3.74
N ARG A 29 -19.17 -3.27 2.90
CA ARG A 29 -18.26 -3.07 1.78
C ARG A 29 -17.50 -1.78 1.96
N PHE A 30 -16.33 -1.74 1.38
CA PHE A 30 -15.50 -0.54 1.43
C PHE A 30 -15.32 -0.02 0.02
N MET A 31 -15.51 1.26 -0.14
CA MET A 31 -15.34 1.91 -1.43
C MET A 31 -14.24 2.95 -1.33
N ALA A 32 -13.28 2.84 -2.24
CA ALA A 32 -12.20 3.80 -2.35
C ALA A 32 -12.48 4.66 -3.57
N TYR A 33 -12.77 5.93 -3.33
CA TYR A 33 -13.06 6.88 -4.40
C TYR A 33 -11.79 7.65 -4.75
N ASP A 34 -11.40 7.57 -6.02
CA ASP A 34 -10.29 8.31 -6.56
C ASP A 34 -10.82 9.62 -7.12
N ARG A 35 -10.59 10.73 -6.42
CA ARG A 35 -11.13 12.02 -6.81
C ARG A 35 -10.54 12.55 -8.11
N ASP A 36 -9.27 12.22 -8.37
CA ASP A 36 -8.60 12.74 -9.56
C ASP A 36 -9.06 12.05 -10.83
N ASN A 37 -9.38 10.76 -10.73
CA ASN A 37 -9.79 9.97 -11.89
C ASN A 37 -11.29 9.68 -11.90
N ASP A 38 -12.02 10.12 -10.88
CA ASP A 38 -13.45 9.93 -10.75
C ASP A 38 -13.82 8.46 -10.90
N GLN A 39 -13.13 7.61 -10.15
CA GLN A 39 -13.34 6.16 -10.16
C GLN A 39 -13.58 5.64 -8.75
N VAL A 40 -14.41 4.61 -8.66
CA VAL A 40 -14.71 3.94 -7.41
C VAL A 40 -14.19 2.52 -7.49
N HIS A 41 -13.45 2.11 -6.46
CA HIS A 41 -12.94 0.75 -6.32
C HIS A 41 -13.58 0.12 -5.10
N VAL A 42 -14.17 -1.06 -5.28
CA VAL A 42 -14.73 -1.80 -4.16
C VAL A 42 -13.64 -2.67 -3.56
N LEU A 43 -13.43 -2.53 -2.26
CA LEU A 43 -12.38 -3.24 -1.54
C LEU A 43 -13.00 -4.15 -0.48
N ASN A 44 -12.38 -5.29 -0.27
CA ASN A 44 -12.74 -6.12 0.88
C ASN A 44 -12.01 -5.61 2.12
N ARG A 45 -12.35 -6.19 3.27
CA ARG A 45 -11.77 -5.75 4.54
C ARG A 45 -10.25 -5.87 4.55
N SER A 46 -9.72 -6.97 4.03
CA SER A 46 -8.26 -7.15 4.01
C SER A 46 -7.56 -6.07 3.22
N ALA A 47 -8.10 -5.71 2.07
CA ALA A 47 -7.52 -4.67 1.23
C ALA A 47 -7.56 -3.31 1.93
N VAL A 48 -8.67 -2.99 2.59
CA VAL A 48 -8.78 -1.73 3.31
C VAL A 48 -7.77 -1.67 4.45
N GLU A 49 -7.60 -2.75 5.18
CA GLU A 49 -6.65 -2.77 6.29
C GLU A 49 -5.22 -2.59 5.79
N VAL A 50 -4.88 -3.21 4.67
CA VAL A 50 -3.58 -2.98 4.06
C VAL A 50 -3.44 -1.52 3.63
N LEU A 51 -4.48 -0.98 2.99
CA LEU A 51 -4.45 0.41 2.53
C LEU A 51 -4.24 1.38 3.70
N GLU A 52 -4.90 1.14 4.82
CA GLU A 52 -4.75 2.00 5.99
C GLU A 52 -3.33 1.96 6.56
N LEU A 53 -2.63 0.86 6.38
CA LEU A 53 -1.25 0.74 6.83
C LEU A 53 -0.25 1.33 5.85
N CYS A 54 -0.70 1.72 4.67
CA CYS A 54 0.16 2.30 3.63
C CYS A 54 0.36 3.80 3.89
N ASN A 55 1.23 4.13 4.83
CA ASN A 55 1.50 5.52 5.20
C ASN A 55 2.86 6.03 4.73
N GLY A 56 3.60 5.20 3.99
CA GLY A 56 4.92 5.56 3.50
C GLY A 56 6.05 5.21 4.46
N ASP A 57 5.73 4.84 5.70
CA ASP A 57 6.74 4.51 6.71
C ASP A 57 6.88 3.02 6.97
N ARG A 58 6.02 2.22 6.36
CA ARG A 58 6.02 0.76 6.54
C ARG A 58 6.38 0.07 5.24
N SER A 59 7.24 -0.94 5.33
CA SER A 59 7.49 -1.83 4.21
C SER A 59 6.37 -2.87 4.12
N ALA A 60 6.37 -3.65 3.04
CA ALA A 60 5.42 -4.76 2.93
C ALA A 60 5.59 -5.76 4.06
N ALA A 61 6.83 -5.99 4.50
CA ALA A 61 7.10 -6.87 5.63
C ALA A 61 6.50 -6.32 6.91
N ASP A 62 6.61 -5.01 7.13
CA ASP A 62 6.03 -4.37 8.31
C ASP A 62 4.52 -4.49 8.31
N ILE A 63 3.89 -4.33 7.15
CA ILE A 63 2.44 -4.45 7.01
C ILE A 63 2.01 -5.89 7.31
N ALA A 64 2.73 -6.87 6.77
CA ALA A 64 2.42 -8.27 7.03
C ALA A 64 2.54 -8.59 8.52
N GLU A 65 3.53 -8.03 9.19
CA GLU A 65 3.73 -8.22 10.61
C GLU A 65 2.59 -7.61 11.41
N ALA A 66 2.15 -6.43 11.03
CA ALA A 66 1.02 -5.78 11.69
C ALA A 66 -0.25 -6.61 11.57
N LEU A 67 -0.50 -7.19 10.39
CA LEU A 67 -1.66 -8.07 10.20
C LEU A 67 -1.52 -9.36 10.98
N GLN A 68 -0.31 -9.90 11.06
CA GLN A 68 -0.05 -11.08 11.86
C GLN A 68 -0.47 -10.86 13.31
N LEU A 69 -0.09 -9.73 13.87
CA LEU A 69 -0.43 -9.41 15.25
C LEU A 69 -1.92 -9.18 15.44
N SER A 70 -2.56 -8.52 14.48
CA SER A 70 -3.98 -8.21 14.58
C SER A 70 -4.86 -9.45 14.49
N TYR A 71 -4.48 -10.43 13.69
CA TYR A 71 -5.31 -11.61 13.43
C TYR A 71 -4.78 -12.88 14.06
N GLY A 72 -3.66 -12.82 14.75
CA GLY A 72 -3.06 -14.01 15.35
C GLY A 72 -2.59 -15.02 14.31
N LEU A 73 -2.05 -14.55 13.21
CA LEU A 73 -1.60 -15.43 12.12
C LEU A 73 -0.18 -15.92 12.37
N ASP A 74 0.15 -17.08 11.80
CA ASP A 74 1.50 -17.62 11.83
C ASP A 74 1.67 -18.53 10.63
N PRO A 75 2.56 -18.18 9.70
CA PRO A 75 3.48 -17.04 9.67
C PRO A 75 2.80 -15.72 9.24
N PRO A 76 3.55 -14.60 9.18
CA PRO A 76 3.00 -13.34 8.66
C PRO A 76 2.48 -13.53 7.24
N PRO A 77 1.35 -12.89 6.89
CA PRO A 77 0.72 -13.07 5.57
C PRO A 77 1.43 -12.26 4.48
N ARG A 78 2.72 -12.47 4.30
CA ARG A 78 3.53 -11.68 3.38
C ARG A 78 3.09 -11.79 1.93
N ARG A 79 2.75 -13.02 1.52
CA ARG A 79 2.34 -13.27 0.15
C ARG A 79 1.04 -12.56 -0.18
N GLU A 80 0.07 -12.66 0.73
CA GLU A 80 -1.22 -12.02 0.56
C GLU A 80 -1.07 -10.51 0.54
N VAL A 81 -0.21 -9.97 1.40
CA VAL A 81 0.06 -8.53 1.42
C VAL A 81 0.69 -8.09 0.11
N ASP A 82 1.68 -8.84 -0.38
CA ASP A 82 2.32 -8.50 -1.65
C ASP A 82 1.32 -8.49 -2.80
N GLU A 83 0.41 -9.45 -2.84
CA GLU A 83 -0.61 -9.51 -3.88
C GLU A 83 -1.57 -8.33 -3.80
N ILE A 84 -2.00 -7.98 -2.59
CA ILE A 84 -2.88 -6.84 -2.39
C ILE A 84 -2.19 -5.54 -2.80
N LEU A 85 -0.95 -5.35 -2.38
CA LEU A 85 -0.19 -4.14 -2.71
C LEU A 85 0.01 -4.01 -4.22
N SER A 86 0.34 -5.12 -4.87
CA SER A 86 0.53 -5.10 -6.31
C SER A 86 -0.74 -4.69 -7.04
N ARG A 87 -1.87 -5.23 -6.62
CA ARG A 87 -3.16 -4.90 -7.22
C ARG A 87 -3.52 -3.44 -6.99
N MET A 88 -3.29 -2.94 -5.77
CA MET A 88 -3.60 -1.56 -5.45
C MET A 88 -2.69 -0.59 -6.19
N GLU A 89 -1.45 -0.96 -6.43
CA GLU A 89 -0.57 -0.14 -7.23
C GLU A 89 -1.06 -0.07 -8.68
N GLN A 90 -1.47 -1.20 -9.23
CA GLN A 90 -1.96 -1.25 -10.61
C GLN A 90 -3.21 -0.41 -10.81
N THR A 91 -4.04 -0.31 -9.78
CA THR A 91 -5.28 0.45 -9.87
C THR A 91 -5.12 1.90 -9.41
N GLY A 92 -3.93 2.30 -9.03
CA GLY A 92 -3.66 3.70 -8.68
C GLY A 92 -4.06 4.10 -7.26
N LEU A 93 -4.33 3.14 -6.39
CA LEU A 93 -4.70 3.45 -5.00
C LEU A 93 -3.49 3.76 -4.14
N ILE A 94 -2.34 3.16 -4.46
CA ILE A 94 -1.11 3.41 -3.73
C ILE A 94 0.04 3.65 -4.70
N GLY A 95 1.09 4.30 -4.21
CA GLY A 95 2.38 4.35 -4.86
C GLY A 95 3.43 3.82 -3.92
N PHE A 96 4.57 3.42 -4.46
CA PHE A 96 5.70 3.00 -3.67
C PHE A 96 6.77 4.08 -3.69
N HIS A 97 7.45 4.27 -2.57
CA HIS A 97 8.54 5.21 -2.53
C HIS A 97 9.63 4.68 -1.61
N ASP A 98 10.80 5.28 -1.72
CA ASP A 98 11.93 4.99 -0.85
C ASP A 98 12.12 6.20 0.08
N PRO A 99 11.89 6.05 1.39
CA PRO A 99 11.99 7.17 2.31
C PRO A 99 13.36 7.83 2.29
N ALA A 100 14.41 7.08 1.98
CA ALA A 100 15.77 7.63 1.93
C ALA A 100 15.96 8.57 0.77
N VAL A 101 15.17 8.43 -0.30
CA VAL A 101 15.27 9.29 -1.49
C VAL A 101 14.41 10.52 -1.35
N GLU A 102 13.32 10.43 -0.63
CA GLU A 102 12.35 11.51 -0.52
C GLU A 102 12.87 12.74 0.23
N THR A 103 13.93 12.59 0.97
CA THR A 103 14.45 13.71 1.77
C THR A 103 15.19 14.74 0.94
N ILE A 104 15.42 14.46 -0.29
CA ILE A 104 16.08 15.39 -1.19
C ILE A 104 15.09 16.39 -1.77
#